data_d8fd29e54fe0799cfaddf4f82350eb36
#
_entry.id   d8fd29e54fe0799cfaddf4f82350eb36
#
_cell.length_a   1.000
_cell.length_b   1.000
_cell.length_c   1.000
_cell.angle_alpha   90.00
_cell.angle_beta   90.00
_cell.angle_gamma   90.00
#
_symmetry.space_group_name_H-M   'P 1'
#
loop_
_entity.id
_entity.type
_entity.pdbx_description
1 polymer ?
#
loop_
_entity_poly.entity_id
_entity_poly.type
_entity_poly.pdbx_seq_one_letter_code
_entity_poly.pdbx_strand_id
1 'polypeptide(L)'
;MLEMSESENIHTNSNIITQEFIALEDFNATGAEQLSFTAGDTLLVHEQVCTDWWWAERSGCFGYVPSAFLHRGVEDVEDAWQDEEYFSTYGTLKLHLEMLSDRPRTETYRQVIVSNSAALRGKVVMDLGCGTGIISLFCGRLAQPAAVYAVEASSVAEHTEKLVKLNRCEDVVTVFRSRAEDLMLPSKVDVLVSEWMGNCLLFEFMVESVLRVRDRWLKDGGMMWPSSASLSLVPCQAHADYSQKMEFWENLYGLDFSCLQPVAQEEFFSKPKFSHQLDPDDCLSTPCNVISLDMHTLSVSDLEKLSGEFRFTIERSGTLHGFTAWFSTFFHSLDEGGSSLELNTGPHAESTHWKQTLFMLDGPIGVEEGDCVGGEQKQHVCLSVCFWNFTNELAEKQGRTCRNCNTIPLTYTVPLTTTPQKD
;
A
#
# COMPACT_ATOMS: atom_id res chain seq x y z
N MET A 1 46.45 -55.02 -15.29
CA MET A 1 47.02 -54.07 -14.31
C MET A 1 46.91 -52.69 -14.93
N LEU A 2 45.86 -52.04 -14.62
CA LEU A 2 45.66 -50.62 -14.94
C LEU A 2 44.77 -50.04 -13.84
N GLU A 3 45.31 -49.06 -13.14
CA GLU A 3 44.80 -48.45 -11.97
C GLU A 3 43.51 -47.64 -12.26
N MET A 4 42.51 -47.80 -11.38
CA MET A 4 41.33 -46.96 -11.36
C MET A 4 41.62 -45.71 -10.51
N SER A 5 41.57 -44.54 -11.12
CA SER A 5 41.65 -43.27 -10.43
C SER A 5 40.30 -42.94 -9.76
N GLU A 6 40.39 -42.61 -8.50
CA GLU A 6 39.32 -42.09 -7.66
C GLU A 6 38.84 -40.73 -8.22
N SER A 7 37.55 -40.61 -8.48
CA SER A 7 36.92 -39.33 -8.78
C SER A 7 36.32 -38.74 -7.51
N GLU A 8 36.80 -37.57 -7.16
CA GLU A 8 36.38 -36.77 -6.00
C GLU A 8 34.88 -36.47 -5.99
N ASN A 9 34.25 -36.77 -4.88
CA ASN A 9 32.89 -36.36 -4.55
C ASN A 9 32.87 -34.86 -4.22
N ILE A 10 32.39 -34.05 -5.14
CA ILE A 10 32.00 -32.66 -4.86
C ILE A 10 30.60 -32.69 -4.25
N HIS A 11 30.52 -32.63 -2.94
CA HIS A 11 29.28 -32.31 -2.24
C HIS A 11 28.97 -30.81 -2.44
N THR A 12 28.14 -30.51 -3.41
CA THR A 12 27.42 -29.23 -3.43
C THR A 12 26.23 -29.34 -2.49
N ASN A 13 26.33 -28.69 -1.31
CA ASN A 13 25.21 -28.44 -0.42
C ASN A 13 24.28 -27.41 -1.08
N SER A 14 23.37 -27.86 -1.93
CA SER A 14 22.21 -27.06 -2.32
C SER A 14 21.13 -27.27 -1.25
N ASN A 15 20.73 -26.24 -0.53
CA ASN A 15 19.53 -26.22 0.28
C ASN A 15 18.36 -26.43 -0.68
N ILE A 16 17.85 -27.65 -0.78
CA ILE A 16 16.64 -27.98 -1.52
C ILE A 16 15.49 -27.44 -0.67
N ILE A 17 14.95 -26.29 -1.05
CA ILE A 17 13.73 -25.74 -0.46
C ILE A 17 12.56 -26.47 -1.13
N THR A 18 12.01 -27.45 -0.44
CA THR A 18 10.80 -28.15 -0.87
C THR A 18 9.61 -27.20 -0.68
N GLN A 19 8.81 -26.97 -1.72
CA GLN A 19 7.67 -26.06 -1.71
C GLN A 19 6.37 -26.80 -1.99
N GLU A 20 5.30 -26.44 -1.28
CA GLU A 20 3.96 -26.99 -1.50
C GLU A 20 3.22 -26.23 -2.61
N PHE A 21 2.59 -27.01 -3.50
CA PHE A 21 1.73 -26.51 -4.59
C PHE A 21 0.41 -27.27 -4.60
N ILE A 22 -0.64 -26.62 -5.06
CA ILE A 22 -1.97 -27.21 -5.24
C ILE A 22 -2.25 -27.37 -6.73
N ALA A 23 -2.81 -28.51 -7.11
CA ALA A 23 -3.21 -28.78 -8.48
C ALA A 23 -4.47 -27.98 -8.85
N LEU A 24 -4.41 -27.23 -9.94
CA LEU A 24 -5.53 -26.45 -10.49
C LEU A 24 -6.51 -27.32 -11.27
N GLU A 25 -5.99 -28.32 -11.99
CA GLU A 25 -6.73 -29.20 -12.88
C GLU A 25 -6.23 -30.66 -12.75
N ASP A 26 -7.04 -31.61 -13.25
CA ASP A 26 -6.63 -32.99 -13.30
C ASP A 26 -5.53 -33.21 -14.34
N PHE A 27 -4.47 -33.91 -13.96
CA PHE A 27 -3.43 -34.34 -14.88
C PHE A 27 -3.26 -35.84 -14.86
N ASN A 28 -3.39 -36.49 -16.03
CA ASN A 28 -3.15 -37.92 -16.23
C ASN A 28 -1.79 -38.12 -16.89
N ALA A 29 -0.86 -38.74 -16.17
CA ALA A 29 0.45 -39.12 -16.68
C ALA A 29 0.36 -39.94 -17.96
N THR A 30 1.09 -39.52 -18.98
CA THR A 30 1.21 -40.21 -20.26
C THR A 30 2.53 -40.97 -20.40
N GLY A 31 3.45 -40.77 -19.47
CA GLY A 31 4.79 -41.38 -19.39
C GLY A 31 5.09 -41.96 -18.00
N ALA A 32 5.98 -42.92 -17.93
CA ALA A 32 6.32 -43.64 -16.69
C ALA A 32 7.01 -42.75 -15.62
N GLU A 33 7.59 -41.61 -16.06
CA GLU A 33 8.27 -40.67 -15.18
C GLU A 33 7.41 -39.47 -14.76
N GLN A 34 6.13 -39.45 -15.19
CA GLN A 34 5.18 -38.40 -14.86
C GLN A 34 4.30 -38.82 -13.69
N LEU A 35 3.84 -37.84 -12.90
CA LEU A 35 2.99 -38.05 -11.74
C LEU A 35 1.56 -37.58 -12.05
N SER A 36 0.58 -38.47 -11.97
CA SER A 36 -0.84 -38.12 -12.10
C SER A 36 -1.37 -37.49 -10.81
N PHE A 37 -2.27 -36.52 -10.96
CA PHE A 37 -2.94 -35.87 -9.84
C PHE A 37 -4.32 -35.34 -10.28
N THR A 38 -5.14 -34.98 -9.30
CA THR A 38 -6.45 -34.36 -9.50
C THR A 38 -6.47 -32.94 -8.96
N ALA A 39 -7.36 -32.11 -9.49
CA ALA A 39 -7.57 -30.76 -8.99
C ALA A 39 -7.78 -30.75 -7.47
N GLY A 40 -7.08 -29.88 -6.78
CA GLY A 40 -7.08 -29.79 -5.32
C GLY A 40 -6.06 -30.68 -4.59
N ASP A 41 -5.32 -31.53 -5.29
CA ASP A 41 -4.24 -32.31 -4.68
C ASP A 41 -3.07 -31.41 -4.29
N THR A 42 -2.46 -31.66 -3.13
CA THR A 42 -1.22 -31.02 -2.70
C THR A 42 0.00 -31.80 -3.21
N LEU A 43 0.90 -31.10 -3.89
CA LEU A 43 2.16 -31.64 -4.39
C LEU A 43 3.34 -30.91 -3.74
N LEU A 44 4.37 -31.67 -3.35
CA LEU A 44 5.64 -31.11 -2.87
C LEU A 44 6.61 -31.01 -4.05
N VAL A 45 6.90 -29.79 -4.51
CA VAL A 45 7.86 -29.55 -5.59
C VAL A 45 9.27 -29.46 -4.99
N HIS A 46 10.13 -30.37 -5.44
CA HIS A 46 11.52 -30.49 -5.01
C HIS A 46 12.47 -29.73 -5.94
N GLU A 47 12.15 -29.67 -7.23
CA GLU A 47 12.99 -29.05 -8.24
C GLU A 47 12.18 -28.52 -9.42
N GLN A 48 12.43 -27.27 -9.82
CA GLN A 48 11.92 -26.67 -11.06
C GLN A 48 12.89 -26.95 -12.18
N VAL A 49 12.76 -28.13 -12.80
CA VAL A 49 13.73 -28.65 -13.80
C VAL A 49 13.76 -27.80 -15.06
N CYS A 50 12.61 -27.27 -15.48
CA CYS A 50 12.49 -26.28 -16.56
C CYS A 50 11.20 -25.49 -16.39
N THR A 51 10.96 -24.53 -17.27
CA THR A 51 9.78 -23.66 -17.24
C THR A 51 8.46 -24.45 -17.22
N ASP A 52 8.37 -25.57 -17.95
CA ASP A 52 7.13 -26.28 -18.19
C ASP A 52 6.97 -27.55 -17.33
N TRP A 53 8.06 -28.09 -16.75
CA TRP A 53 8.06 -29.36 -16.02
C TRP A 53 8.86 -29.28 -14.74
N TRP A 54 8.22 -29.66 -13.61
CA TRP A 54 8.82 -29.68 -12.28
C TRP A 54 8.85 -31.08 -11.71
N TRP A 55 9.87 -31.38 -10.89
CA TRP A 55 9.96 -32.63 -10.15
C TRP A 55 9.26 -32.51 -8.81
N ALA A 56 8.21 -33.32 -8.64
CA ALA A 56 7.33 -33.22 -7.47
C ALA A 56 7.02 -34.57 -6.86
N GLU A 57 6.54 -34.52 -5.61
CA GLU A 57 6.06 -35.65 -4.81
C GLU A 57 4.58 -35.46 -4.47
N ARG A 58 3.81 -36.56 -4.53
CA ARG A 58 2.44 -36.61 -4.04
C ARG A 58 2.24 -37.95 -3.32
N SER A 59 1.93 -37.92 -2.01
CA SER A 59 1.67 -39.10 -1.17
C SER A 59 2.77 -40.17 -1.24
N GLY A 60 4.05 -39.76 -1.30
CA GLY A 60 5.20 -40.64 -1.39
C GLY A 60 5.53 -41.14 -2.79
N CYS A 61 4.81 -40.72 -3.83
CA CYS A 61 5.11 -40.97 -5.23
C CYS A 61 5.76 -39.78 -5.87
N PHE A 62 6.82 -39.98 -6.64
CA PHE A 62 7.61 -38.93 -7.29
C PHE A 62 7.45 -38.98 -8.81
N GLY A 63 7.48 -37.81 -9.45
CA GLY A 63 7.44 -37.73 -10.90
C GLY A 63 7.42 -36.27 -11.41
N TYR A 64 7.55 -36.17 -12.73
CA TYR A 64 7.41 -34.87 -13.41
C TYR A 64 5.95 -34.44 -13.50
N VAL A 65 5.71 -33.18 -13.21
CA VAL A 65 4.39 -32.54 -13.27
C VAL A 65 4.46 -31.28 -14.12
N PRO A 66 3.43 -30.95 -14.91
CA PRO A 66 3.43 -29.72 -15.69
C PRO A 66 3.21 -28.52 -14.76
N SER A 67 4.09 -27.54 -14.83
CA SER A 67 4.05 -26.34 -13.98
C SER A 67 2.76 -25.52 -14.15
N ALA A 68 2.20 -25.50 -15.37
CA ALA A 68 0.96 -24.80 -15.69
C ALA A 68 -0.28 -25.33 -14.96
N PHE A 69 -0.22 -26.54 -14.38
CA PHE A 69 -1.30 -27.16 -13.62
C PHE A 69 -1.16 -26.97 -12.11
N LEU A 70 -0.11 -26.27 -11.68
CA LEU A 70 0.20 -26.11 -10.27
C LEU A 70 0.22 -24.62 -9.88
N HIS A 71 -0.30 -24.33 -8.70
CA HIS A 71 -0.12 -23.03 -8.08
C HIS A 71 0.32 -23.20 -6.61
N ARG A 72 1.01 -22.22 -6.08
CA ARG A 72 1.39 -22.18 -4.67
C ARG A 72 0.14 -22.07 -3.78
N GLY A 73 0.07 -22.80 -2.74
CA GLY A 73 -1.00 -23.00 -1.75
C GLY A 73 -2.03 -21.87 -1.52
N VAL A 74 -2.92 -22.04 -0.55
CA VAL A 74 -4.12 -21.20 -0.35
C VAL A 74 -3.85 -19.69 -0.21
N GLU A 75 -2.67 -19.30 0.26
CA GLU A 75 -2.28 -17.89 0.38
C GLU A 75 -2.14 -17.21 -1.00
N ASP A 76 -1.57 -17.92 -2.01
CA ASP A 76 -1.35 -17.35 -3.34
C ASP A 76 -2.64 -17.23 -4.18
N VAL A 77 -3.71 -17.98 -3.87
CA VAL A 77 -5.01 -17.86 -4.60
C VAL A 77 -5.78 -16.64 -4.12
N GLU A 78 -5.73 -16.37 -2.82
CA GLU A 78 -6.41 -15.21 -2.23
C GLU A 78 -5.69 -13.92 -2.65
N ASP A 79 -4.35 -13.94 -2.67
CA ASP A 79 -3.52 -12.84 -3.17
C ASP A 79 -3.73 -12.64 -4.69
N ALA A 80 -3.79 -13.70 -5.48
CA ALA A 80 -4.01 -13.60 -6.93
C ALA A 80 -5.38 -13.01 -7.28
N TRP A 81 -6.43 -13.34 -6.52
CA TRP A 81 -7.76 -12.78 -6.75
C TRP A 81 -7.84 -11.31 -6.31
N GLN A 82 -7.24 -10.96 -5.16
CA GLN A 82 -7.15 -9.57 -4.69
C GLN A 82 -6.37 -8.70 -5.67
N ASP A 83 -5.29 -9.22 -6.21
CA ASP A 83 -4.50 -8.58 -7.26
C ASP A 83 -5.31 -8.38 -8.55
N GLU A 84 -6.09 -9.37 -8.97
CA GLU A 84 -6.93 -9.25 -10.18
C GLU A 84 -8.02 -8.18 -9.99
N GLU A 85 -8.66 -8.10 -8.83
CA GLU A 85 -9.62 -7.05 -8.50
C GLU A 85 -8.96 -5.68 -8.42
N TYR A 86 -7.80 -5.59 -7.76
CA TYR A 86 -7.00 -4.37 -7.67
C TYR A 86 -6.61 -3.85 -9.06
N PHE A 87 -5.96 -4.68 -9.89
CA PHE A 87 -5.54 -4.28 -11.22
C PHE A 87 -6.72 -4.06 -12.18
N SER A 88 -7.86 -4.75 -12.00
CA SER A 88 -9.09 -4.47 -12.73
C SER A 88 -9.63 -3.08 -12.43
N THR A 89 -9.58 -2.66 -11.17
CA THR A 89 -10.01 -1.31 -10.74
C THR A 89 -9.12 -0.24 -11.36
N TYR A 90 -7.81 -0.41 -11.32
CA TYR A 90 -6.83 0.49 -11.95
C TYR A 90 -6.81 0.39 -13.48
N GLY A 91 -7.44 -0.62 -14.08
CA GLY A 91 -7.69 -0.70 -15.52
C GLY A 91 -8.75 0.26 -16.02
N THR A 92 -9.50 0.97 -15.15
CA THR A 92 -10.62 1.85 -15.52
C THR A 92 -10.20 3.31 -15.62
N LEU A 93 -10.70 4.02 -16.64
CA LEU A 93 -10.43 5.45 -16.81
C LEU A 93 -11.05 6.33 -15.71
N LYS A 94 -12.04 5.83 -14.98
CA LYS A 94 -12.71 6.61 -13.93
C LYS A 94 -11.72 7.02 -12.82
N LEU A 95 -10.94 6.06 -12.31
CA LEU A 95 -9.94 6.31 -11.29
C LEU A 95 -8.83 7.22 -11.82
N HIS A 96 -8.34 6.96 -13.02
CA HIS A 96 -7.33 7.80 -13.66
C HIS A 96 -7.81 9.23 -13.91
N LEU A 97 -9.09 9.44 -14.21
CA LEU A 97 -9.67 10.79 -14.33
C LEU A 97 -9.59 11.54 -13.00
N GLU A 98 -9.92 10.89 -11.89
CA GLU A 98 -9.83 11.47 -10.56
C GLU A 98 -8.39 11.86 -10.21
N MET A 99 -7.43 10.93 -10.36
CA MET A 99 -6.01 11.18 -10.12
C MET A 99 -5.43 12.28 -11.04
N LEU A 100 -5.75 12.28 -12.32
CA LEU A 100 -5.26 13.30 -13.27
C LEU A 100 -5.90 14.68 -13.02
N SER A 101 -7.13 14.72 -12.48
CA SER A 101 -7.82 15.95 -12.11
C SER A 101 -7.30 16.55 -10.81
N ASP A 102 -6.61 15.76 -10.00
CA ASP A 102 -5.95 16.22 -8.77
C ASP A 102 -4.75 17.09 -9.13
N ARG A 103 -4.99 18.39 -9.14
CA ARG A 103 -3.98 19.38 -9.52
C ARG A 103 -2.82 19.45 -8.55
N PRO A 104 -3.01 19.53 -7.22
CA PRO A 104 -1.90 19.56 -6.27
C PRO A 104 -0.97 18.34 -6.44
N ARG A 105 -1.54 17.15 -6.56
CA ARG A 105 -0.79 15.91 -6.81
C ARG A 105 0.04 16.00 -8.09
N THR A 106 -0.65 16.22 -9.22
CA THR A 106 -0.04 16.15 -10.55
C THR A 106 1.00 17.25 -10.76
N GLU A 107 0.70 18.48 -10.30
CA GLU A 107 1.63 19.62 -10.42
C GLU A 107 2.86 19.47 -9.51
N THR A 108 2.72 18.86 -8.32
CA THR A 108 3.87 18.58 -7.46
C THR A 108 4.87 17.66 -8.16
N TYR A 109 4.42 16.54 -8.72
CA TYR A 109 5.30 15.64 -9.50
C TYR A 109 5.92 16.35 -10.70
N ARG A 110 5.13 17.16 -11.40
CA ARG A 110 5.65 17.96 -12.51
C ARG A 110 6.75 18.93 -12.05
N GLN A 111 6.55 19.63 -10.94
CA GLN A 111 7.55 20.56 -10.39
C GLN A 111 8.81 19.85 -9.91
N VAL A 112 8.70 18.69 -9.28
CA VAL A 112 9.84 17.83 -8.90
C VAL A 112 10.72 17.55 -10.11
N ILE A 113 10.11 17.13 -11.22
CA ILE A 113 10.84 16.82 -12.46
C ILE A 113 11.47 18.07 -13.08
N VAL A 114 10.73 19.18 -13.16
CA VAL A 114 11.22 20.44 -13.73
C VAL A 114 12.38 20.99 -12.91
N SER A 115 12.25 21.04 -11.58
CA SER A 115 13.28 21.56 -10.67
C SER A 115 14.57 20.74 -10.72
N ASN A 116 14.47 19.46 -11.05
CA ASN A 116 15.61 18.55 -11.14
C ASN A 116 15.99 18.21 -12.60
N SER A 117 15.46 18.93 -13.60
CA SER A 117 15.62 18.57 -15.01
C SER A 117 17.09 18.53 -15.48
N ALA A 118 17.93 19.42 -14.95
CA ALA A 118 19.37 19.43 -15.24
C ALA A 118 20.08 18.18 -14.70
N ALA A 119 19.78 17.80 -13.45
CA ALA A 119 20.35 16.63 -12.79
C ALA A 119 19.82 15.30 -13.37
N LEU A 120 18.60 15.29 -13.90
CA LEU A 120 18.00 14.13 -14.57
C LEU A 120 18.58 13.85 -15.96
N ARG A 121 19.27 14.83 -16.56
CA ARG A 121 19.83 14.66 -17.90
C ARG A 121 20.81 13.48 -17.94
N GLY A 122 20.59 12.55 -18.86
CA GLY A 122 21.41 11.35 -19.02
C GLY A 122 21.20 10.28 -17.93
N LYS A 123 20.30 10.48 -16.98
CA LYS A 123 19.93 9.48 -15.97
C LYS A 123 18.89 8.51 -16.51
N VAL A 124 18.83 7.32 -15.92
CA VAL A 124 17.77 6.34 -16.16
C VAL A 124 16.74 6.50 -15.03
N VAL A 125 15.50 6.74 -15.40
CA VAL A 125 14.39 6.94 -14.47
C VAL A 125 13.42 5.76 -14.58
N MET A 126 12.90 5.28 -13.46
CA MET A 126 11.77 4.35 -13.42
C MET A 126 10.54 5.07 -12.85
N ASP A 127 9.39 4.89 -13.48
CA ASP A 127 8.06 5.29 -13.01
C ASP A 127 7.28 4.01 -12.72
N LEU A 128 7.20 3.62 -11.44
CA LEU A 128 6.56 2.38 -10.99
C LEU A 128 5.09 2.63 -10.66
N GLY A 129 4.18 1.86 -11.28
CA GLY A 129 2.75 2.12 -11.24
C GLY A 129 2.40 3.35 -12.07
N CYS A 130 2.93 3.42 -13.29
CA CYS A 130 2.86 4.65 -14.10
C CYS A 130 1.42 5.04 -14.52
N GLY A 131 0.45 4.12 -14.40
CA GLY A 131 -0.92 4.36 -14.84
C GLY A 131 -0.98 4.84 -16.30
N THR A 132 -1.59 6.00 -16.53
CA THR A 132 -1.63 6.64 -17.86
C THR A 132 -0.28 7.22 -18.32
N GLY A 133 0.78 7.12 -17.50
CA GLY A 133 2.13 7.54 -17.84
C GLY A 133 2.38 9.04 -17.73
N ILE A 134 1.57 9.79 -16.98
CA ILE A 134 1.72 11.26 -16.89
C ILE A 134 3.09 11.65 -16.35
N ILE A 135 3.60 10.96 -15.31
CA ILE A 135 4.91 11.22 -14.71
C ILE A 135 6.01 10.84 -15.69
N SER A 136 5.93 9.66 -16.33
CA SER A 136 6.85 9.23 -17.39
C SER A 136 6.94 10.23 -18.52
N LEU A 137 5.80 10.79 -18.97
CA LEU A 137 5.75 11.82 -20.03
C LEU A 137 6.38 13.13 -19.56
N PHE A 138 6.19 13.53 -18.30
CA PHE A 138 6.89 14.69 -17.74
C PHE A 138 8.40 14.48 -17.77
N CYS A 139 8.89 13.30 -17.37
CA CYS A 139 10.31 12.97 -17.44
C CYS A 139 10.83 13.07 -18.88
N GLY A 140 10.19 12.41 -19.85
CA GLY A 140 10.61 12.39 -21.24
C GLY A 140 10.59 13.76 -21.92
N ARG A 141 9.60 14.62 -21.58
CA ARG A 141 9.39 15.92 -22.23
C ARG A 141 10.17 17.07 -21.59
N LEU A 142 10.38 17.01 -20.26
CA LEU A 142 10.87 18.17 -19.50
C LEU A 142 12.30 18.00 -18.98
N ALA A 143 12.83 16.77 -18.88
CA ALA A 143 14.10 16.52 -18.22
C ALA A 143 15.20 15.90 -19.12
N GLN A 144 14.87 15.39 -20.30
CA GLN A 144 15.81 14.73 -21.22
C GLN A 144 16.67 13.62 -20.56
N PRO A 145 16.07 12.65 -19.85
CA PRO A 145 16.81 11.51 -19.29
C PRO A 145 17.36 10.63 -20.41
N ALA A 146 18.28 9.70 -20.08
CA ALA A 146 18.76 8.70 -21.02
C ALA A 146 17.68 7.68 -21.38
N ALA A 147 16.87 7.29 -20.38
CA ALA A 147 15.72 6.42 -20.57
C ALA A 147 14.72 6.63 -19.42
N VAL A 148 13.44 6.35 -19.70
CA VAL A 148 12.37 6.24 -18.71
C VAL A 148 11.72 4.87 -18.85
N TYR A 149 11.72 4.09 -17.77
CA TYR A 149 11.06 2.80 -17.69
C TYR A 149 9.71 3.01 -17.00
N ALA A 150 8.63 3.04 -17.77
CA ALA A 150 7.27 3.18 -17.31
C ALA A 150 6.69 1.79 -17.05
N VAL A 151 6.48 1.43 -15.77
CA VAL A 151 6.04 0.09 -15.35
C VAL A 151 4.59 0.15 -14.91
N GLU A 152 3.74 -0.70 -15.51
CA GLU A 152 2.31 -0.76 -15.19
C GLU A 152 1.80 -2.20 -15.37
N ALA A 153 1.11 -2.70 -14.34
CA ALA A 153 0.59 -4.07 -14.35
C ALA A 153 -0.82 -4.16 -14.94
N SER A 154 -1.62 -3.09 -14.81
CA SER A 154 -3.01 -3.08 -15.27
C SER A 154 -3.12 -2.94 -16.79
N SER A 155 -4.33 -3.15 -17.31
CA SER A 155 -4.64 -3.01 -18.74
C SER A 155 -4.44 -1.59 -19.28
N VAL A 156 -4.34 -0.57 -18.42
CA VAL A 156 -4.10 0.81 -18.84
C VAL A 156 -2.73 0.98 -19.52
N ALA A 157 -1.77 0.09 -19.27
CA ALA A 157 -0.47 0.08 -19.95
C ALA A 157 -0.59 0.15 -21.49
N GLU A 158 -1.63 -0.47 -22.07
CA GLU A 158 -1.89 -0.37 -23.54
C GLU A 158 -2.20 1.04 -24.00
N HIS A 159 -2.89 1.79 -23.18
CA HIS A 159 -3.17 3.19 -23.47
C HIS A 159 -1.94 4.06 -23.26
N THR A 160 -1.12 3.72 -22.28
CA THR A 160 0.13 4.42 -21.97
C THR A 160 1.12 4.31 -23.12
N GLU A 161 1.27 3.14 -23.76
CA GLU A 161 2.08 2.99 -24.98
C GLU A 161 1.63 3.90 -26.12
N LYS A 162 0.30 4.05 -26.29
CA LYS A 162 -0.28 4.95 -27.30
C LYS A 162 -0.01 6.40 -26.94
N LEU A 163 -0.16 6.76 -25.66
CA LEU A 163 0.11 8.12 -25.16
C LEU A 163 1.58 8.49 -25.31
N VAL A 164 2.52 7.59 -25.07
CA VAL A 164 3.96 7.78 -25.30
C VAL A 164 4.23 8.14 -26.75
N LYS A 165 3.66 7.42 -27.72
CA LYS A 165 3.78 7.70 -29.15
C LYS A 165 3.14 9.01 -29.54
N LEU A 166 1.91 9.28 -29.10
CA LEU A 166 1.20 10.54 -29.39
C LEU A 166 1.96 11.77 -28.89
N ASN A 167 2.69 11.62 -27.78
CA ASN A 167 3.49 12.68 -27.19
C ASN A 167 4.95 12.70 -27.68
N ARG A 168 5.32 11.86 -28.65
CA ARG A 168 6.66 11.78 -29.26
C ARG A 168 7.73 11.54 -28.19
N CYS A 169 7.51 10.57 -27.31
CA CYS A 169 8.42 10.16 -26.25
C CYS A 169 8.93 8.73 -26.42
N GLU A 170 8.60 8.05 -27.54
CA GLU A 170 8.92 6.65 -27.81
C GLU A 170 10.44 6.35 -27.87
N ASP A 171 11.25 7.36 -28.16
CA ASP A 171 12.71 7.21 -28.16
C ASP A 171 13.32 7.19 -26.75
N VAL A 172 12.57 7.66 -25.74
CA VAL A 172 13.05 7.84 -24.36
C VAL A 172 12.24 7.02 -23.36
N VAL A 173 10.93 6.88 -23.57
CA VAL A 173 10.02 6.18 -22.66
C VAL A 173 9.69 4.80 -23.20
N THR A 174 10.01 3.76 -22.41
CA THR A 174 9.66 2.37 -22.70
C THR A 174 8.64 1.91 -21.65
N VAL A 175 7.50 1.41 -22.11
CA VAL A 175 6.45 0.85 -21.23
C VAL A 175 6.69 -0.64 -21.02
N PHE A 176 6.74 -1.04 -19.75
CA PHE A 176 6.83 -2.44 -19.32
C PHE A 176 5.48 -2.84 -18.73
N ARG A 177 4.79 -3.76 -19.37
CA ARG A 177 3.55 -4.37 -18.86
C ARG A 177 3.94 -5.51 -17.94
N SER A 178 4.13 -5.21 -16.67
CA SER A 178 4.64 -6.18 -15.71
C SER A 178 4.21 -5.79 -14.31
N ARG A 179 3.99 -6.79 -13.48
CA ARG A 179 3.95 -6.63 -12.04
C ARG A 179 5.35 -6.26 -11.52
N ALA A 180 5.40 -5.63 -10.36
CA ALA A 180 6.65 -5.24 -9.71
C ALA A 180 7.57 -6.45 -9.44
N GLU A 181 6.99 -7.56 -9.03
CA GLU A 181 7.65 -8.80 -8.65
C GLU A 181 8.32 -9.48 -9.86
N ASP A 182 7.67 -9.44 -11.01
CA ASP A 182 8.10 -10.09 -12.27
C ASP A 182 8.95 -9.19 -13.15
N LEU A 183 9.18 -7.95 -12.70
CA LEU A 183 9.85 -6.94 -13.50
C LEU A 183 11.29 -7.33 -13.87
N MET A 184 11.59 -7.28 -15.16
CA MET A 184 12.93 -7.48 -15.70
C MET A 184 13.34 -6.24 -16.50
N LEU A 185 14.37 -5.54 -16.05
CA LEU A 185 14.88 -4.33 -16.70
C LEU A 185 16.23 -4.57 -17.36
N PRO A 186 16.56 -3.83 -18.41
CA PRO A 186 17.86 -3.92 -19.06
C PRO A 186 19.01 -3.38 -18.19
N SER A 187 18.72 -2.50 -17.24
CA SER A 187 19.71 -1.92 -16.31
C SER A 187 19.08 -1.38 -15.05
N LYS A 188 19.88 -1.25 -13.98
CA LYS A 188 19.48 -0.50 -12.78
C LYS A 188 19.26 0.98 -13.09
N VAL A 189 18.38 1.63 -12.32
CA VAL A 189 17.94 3.00 -12.51
C VAL A 189 18.62 3.96 -11.52
N ASP A 190 18.77 5.23 -11.93
CA ASP A 190 19.32 6.28 -11.08
C ASP A 190 18.25 6.90 -10.18
N VAL A 191 16.99 6.94 -10.64
CA VAL A 191 15.85 7.50 -9.92
C VAL A 191 14.67 6.54 -10.04
N LEU A 192 14.04 6.23 -8.92
CA LEU A 192 12.77 5.53 -8.84
C LEU A 192 11.70 6.52 -8.38
N VAL A 193 10.76 6.82 -9.25
CA VAL A 193 9.56 7.61 -8.94
C VAL A 193 8.35 6.70 -8.91
N SER A 194 7.48 6.89 -7.94
CA SER A 194 6.21 6.17 -7.85
C SER A 194 5.18 7.00 -7.10
N GLU A 195 3.96 7.00 -7.55
CA GLU A 195 2.84 7.52 -6.79
C GLU A 195 2.10 6.32 -6.17
N TRP A 196 2.53 5.95 -4.95
CA TRP A 196 2.15 4.74 -4.25
C TRP A 196 1.21 4.98 -3.06
N MET A 197 0.90 6.24 -2.74
CA MET A 197 0.19 6.59 -1.52
C MET A 197 -1.30 6.31 -1.68
N GLY A 198 -1.83 5.47 -0.81
CA GLY A 198 -3.26 5.25 -0.68
C GLY A 198 -3.91 6.17 0.35
N ASN A 199 -5.20 5.98 0.61
CA ASN A 199 -5.88 6.65 1.71
C ASN A 199 -5.15 6.38 3.03
N CYS A 200 -5.08 7.40 3.90
CA CYS A 200 -4.32 7.29 5.15
C CYS A 200 -2.86 6.81 4.94
N LEU A 201 -2.23 7.21 3.82
CA LEU A 201 -0.88 6.90 3.36
C LEU A 201 -0.68 5.45 2.91
N LEU A 202 -0.98 4.48 3.76
CA LEU A 202 -0.57 3.08 3.59
C LEU A 202 -1.70 2.17 3.05
N PHE A 203 -2.90 2.68 2.86
CA PHE A 203 -3.99 1.89 2.29
C PHE A 203 -3.59 1.38 0.89
N GLU A 204 -4.00 0.16 0.51
CA GLU A 204 -3.58 -0.57 -0.69
C GLU A 204 -2.15 -1.17 -0.64
N PHE A 205 -1.33 -0.74 0.27
CA PHE A 205 -0.02 -1.30 0.59
C PHE A 205 1.00 -1.38 -0.57
N MET A 206 0.80 -0.58 -1.63
CA MET A 206 1.72 -0.53 -2.78
C MET A 206 3.16 -0.19 -2.38
N VAL A 207 3.35 0.41 -1.20
CA VAL A 207 4.69 0.72 -0.64
C VAL A 207 5.59 -0.51 -0.60
N GLU A 208 5.06 -1.70 -0.32
CA GLU A 208 5.84 -2.94 -0.29
C GLU A 208 6.46 -3.26 -1.66
N SER A 209 5.65 -3.24 -2.72
CA SER A 209 6.15 -3.42 -4.09
C SER A 209 7.20 -2.38 -4.46
N VAL A 210 7.02 -1.12 -4.04
CA VAL A 210 8.02 -0.05 -4.25
C VAL A 210 9.34 -0.38 -3.57
N LEU A 211 9.32 -0.84 -2.32
CA LEU A 211 10.54 -1.21 -1.58
C LEU A 211 11.24 -2.41 -2.21
N ARG A 212 10.51 -3.46 -2.62
CA ARG A 212 11.06 -4.62 -3.33
C ARG A 212 11.73 -4.23 -4.66
N VAL A 213 11.09 -3.35 -5.43
CA VAL A 213 11.63 -2.83 -6.69
C VAL A 213 12.84 -1.94 -6.44
N ARG A 214 12.81 -1.08 -5.41
CA ARG A 214 13.97 -0.29 -4.97
C ARG A 214 15.19 -1.17 -4.73
N ASP A 215 15.05 -2.19 -3.90
CA ASP A 215 16.15 -3.05 -3.48
C ASP A 215 16.77 -3.82 -4.66
N ARG A 216 15.96 -4.16 -5.65
CA ARG A 216 16.40 -4.90 -6.83
C ARG A 216 16.96 -4.00 -7.92
N TRP A 217 16.34 -2.85 -8.17
CA TRP A 217 16.57 -2.09 -9.41
C TRP A 217 17.13 -0.68 -9.21
N LEU A 218 17.09 -0.10 -8.00
CA LEU A 218 17.72 1.18 -7.75
C LEU A 218 19.24 0.99 -7.63
N LYS A 219 20.03 1.90 -8.22
CA LYS A 219 21.49 1.94 -8.02
C LYS A 219 21.82 2.36 -6.60
N ASP A 220 22.99 1.96 -6.13
CA ASP A 220 23.53 2.47 -4.86
C ASP A 220 23.65 4.00 -4.94
N GLY A 221 23.09 4.69 -3.92
CA GLY A 221 23.00 6.15 -3.93
C GLY A 221 21.98 6.73 -4.92
N GLY A 222 21.14 5.89 -5.52
CA GLY A 222 20.02 6.35 -6.34
C GLY A 222 18.94 7.05 -5.53
N MET A 223 18.11 7.86 -6.18
CA MET A 223 17.08 8.67 -5.54
C MET A 223 15.71 8.00 -5.60
N MET A 224 14.98 8.11 -4.48
CA MET A 224 13.56 7.77 -4.39
C MET A 224 12.70 9.03 -4.44
N TRP A 225 11.62 9.02 -5.22
CA TRP A 225 10.58 10.04 -5.22
C TRP A 225 9.18 9.41 -5.07
N PRO A 226 8.44 9.70 -3.95
CA PRO A 226 8.85 10.48 -2.78
C PRO A 226 10.07 9.90 -2.06
N SER A 227 10.88 10.79 -1.47
CA SER A 227 12.06 10.41 -0.69
C SER A 227 11.70 10.03 0.73
N SER A 228 10.64 10.64 1.26
CA SER A 228 10.07 10.33 2.57
C SER A 228 8.58 10.63 2.60
N ALA A 229 7.89 10.06 3.58
CA ALA A 229 6.48 10.28 3.83
C ALA A 229 6.22 10.37 5.33
N SER A 230 5.16 11.09 5.71
CA SER A 230 4.70 11.16 7.10
C SER A 230 3.19 11.09 7.18
N LEU A 231 2.69 10.50 8.27
CA LEU A 231 1.28 10.50 8.62
C LEU A 231 1.06 11.40 9.82
N SER A 232 0.20 12.40 9.65
CA SER A 232 -0.21 13.35 10.69
C SER A 232 -1.56 12.98 11.25
N LEU A 233 -1.76 13.25 12.53
CA LEU A 233 -3.02 13.04 13.26
C LEU A 233 -3.38 14.30 14.04
N VAL A 234 -4.69 14.58 14.18
CA VAL A 234 -5.20 15.68 14.99
C VAL A 234 -6.52 15.29 15.67
N PRO A 235 -6.76 15.63 16.95
CA PRO A 235 -8.07 15.52 17.56
C PRO A 235 -9.00 16.58 16.97
N CYS A 236 -10.25 16.18 16.65
CA CYS A 236 -11.14 17.07 15.93
C CYS A 236 -12.61 16.98 16.38
N GLN A 237 -13.34 18.04 16.08
CA GLN A 237 -14.77 18.03 16.02
C GLN A 237 -15.21 17.43 14.69
N ALA A 238 -16.35 16.71 14.71
CA ALA A 238 -16.99 16.14 13.52
C ALA A 238 -18.51 16.07 13.76
N HIS A 239 -19.07 17.17 14.25
CA HIS A 239 -20.46 17.23 14.67
C HIS A 239 -21.43 16.84 13.56
N ALA A 240 -21.20 17.33 12.33
CA ALA A 240 -22.06 17.02 11.20
C ALA A 240 -22.07 15.50 10.87
N ASP A 241 -20.90 14.85 10.93
CA ASP A 241 -20.77 13.40 10.70
C ASP A 241 -21.46 12.61 11.83
N TYR A 242 -21.28 13.05 13.08
CA TYR A 242 -21.91 12.41 14.24
C TYR A 242 -23.42 12.54 14.19
N SER A 243 -23.96 13.76 14.03
CA SER A 243 -25.39 14.03 13.97
C SER A 243 -26.08 13.25 12.85
N GLN A 244 -25.48 13.23 11.67
CA GLN A 244 -26.04 12.50 10.51
C GLN A 244 -26.17 11.00 10.77
N LYS A 245 -25.30 10.40 11.58
CA LYS A 245 -25.24 8.97 11.79
C LYS A 245 -25.91 8.52 13.09
N MET A 246 -25.96 9.38 14.11
CA MET A 246 -26.46 9.05 15.46
C MET A 246 -27.73 9.79 15.82
N GLU A 247 -27.77 11.12 15.74
CA GLU A 247 -28.94 11.92 16.13
C GLU A 247 -30.11 11.75 15.15
N PHE A 248 -29.80 11.34 13.90
CA PHE A 248 -30.81 11.01 12.89
C PHE A 248 -31.90 10.05 13.42
N TRP A 249 -31.54 9.12 14.29
CA TRP A 249 -32.44 8.08 14.80
C TRP A 249 -33.33 8.56 15.93
N GLU A 250 -33.08 9.72 16.53
CA GLU A 250 -33.85 10.22 17.67
C GLU A 250 -35.23 10.73 17.28
N ASN A 251 -35.37 11.30 16.10
CA ASN A 251 -36.64 11.87 15.65
C ASN A 251 -36.79 11.72 14.12
N LEU A 252 -37.12 10.52 13.68
CA LEU A 252 -37.36 10.23 12.28
C LEU A 252 -38.84 10.38 11.92
N TYR A 253 -39.17 11.44 11.22
CA TYR A 253 -40.58 11.80 10.88
C TYR A 253 -41.52 11.89 12.10
N GLY A 254 -40.99 12.31 13.25
CA GLY A 254 -41.78 12.41 14.51
C GLY A 254 -41.86 11.09 15.28
N LEU A 255 -41.10 10.08 14.90
CA LEU A 255 -41.03 8.77 15.56
C LEU A 255 -39.62 8.57 16.17
N ASP A 256 -39.59 7.91 17.31
CA ASP A 256 -38.36 7.55 18.02
C ASP A 256 -37.80 6.22 17.49
N PHE A 257 -36.63 6.27 16.88
CA PHE A 257 -35.84 5.13 16.37
C PHE A 257 -34.53 4.97 17.16
N SER A 258 -34.37 5.62 18.31
CA SER A 258 -33.13 5.64 19.11
C SER A 258 -32.60 4.25 19.48
N CYS A 259 -33.49 3.23 19.52
CA CYS A 259 -33.10 1.84 19.74
C CYS A 259 -32.13 1.29 18.66
N LEU A 260 -32.00 1.95 17.49
CA LEU A 260 -31.08 1.59 16.43
C LEU A 260 -29.71 2.25 16.60
N GLN A 261 -29.54 3.25 17.47
CA GLN A 261 -28.26 3.95 17.66
C GLN A 261 -27.09 3.01 17.98
N PRO A 262 -27.21 2.00 18.87
CA PRO A 262 -26.10 1.08 19.12
C PRO A 262 -25.67 0.31 17.87
N VAL A 263 -26.62 -0.11 17.02
CA VAL A 263 -26.33 -0.81 15.75
C VAL A 263 -25.70 0.16 14.75
N ALA A 264 -26.22 1.38 14.65
CA ALA A 264 -25.67 2.42 13.79
C ALA A 264 -24.23 2.80 14.19
N GLN A 265 -23.95 2.87 15.49
CA GLN A 265 -22.61 3.13 16.01
C GLN A 265 -21.64 2.03 15.59
N GLU A 266 -21.99 0.76 15.79
CA GLU A 266 -21.17 -0.38 15.37
C GLU A 266 -20.96 -0.39 13.85
N GLU A 267 -21.98 -0.11 13.07
CA GLU A 267 -21.90 -0.13 11.60
C GLU A 267 -21.10 1.04 11.03
N PHE A 268 -21.30 2.26 11.56
CA PHE A 268 -20.74 3.48 10.94
C PHE A 268 -19.44 3.98 11.57
N PHE A 269 -19.12 3.62 12.82
CA PHE A 269 -17.94 4.12 13.52
C PHE A 269 -16.86 3.06 13.75
N SER A 270 -17.15 1.78 13.51
CA SER A 270 -16.15 0.72 13.55
C SER A 270 -15.10 0.84 12.43
N LYS A 271 -15.40 1.59 11.36
CA LYS A 271 -14.53 1.78 10.19
C LYS A 271 -14.16 3.24 10.01
N PRO A 272 -12.92 3.50 9.55
CA PRO A 272 -12.50 4.85 9.19
C PRO A 272 -13.37 5.40 8.05
N LYS A 273 -13.75 6.68 8.16
CA LYS A 273 -14.35 7.41 7.05
C LYS A 273 -13.25 7.97 6.16
N PHE A 274 -12.96 7.30 5.07
CA PHE A 274 -12.15 7.85 4.00
C PHE A 274 -12.91 8.99 3.31
N SER A 275 -12.24 9.85 2.59
CA SER A 275 -12.84 11.02 1.92
C SER A 275 -13.50 12.04 2.86
N HIS A 276 -13.06 12.11 4.12
CA HIS A 276 -13.42 13.17 5.03
C HIS A 276 -12.73 14.47 4.60
N GLN A 277 -13.42 15.60 4.72
CA GLN A 277 -12.86 16.92 4.51
C GLN A 277 -12.94 17.67 5.83
N LEU A 278 -11.80 17.74 6.52
CA LEU A 278 -11.68 18.43 7.81
C LEU A 278 -11.64 19.94 7.58
N ASP A 279 -12.53 20.67 8.25
CA ASP A 279 -12.38 22.10 8.37
C ASP A 279 -11.23 22.38 9.34
N PRO A 280 -10.25 23.25 8.99
CA PRO A 280 -9.21 23.63 9.92
C PRO A 280 -9.72 24.17 11.27
N ASP A 281 -10.87 24.80 11.26
CA ASP A 281 -11.52 25.30 12.49
C ASP A 281 -12.10 24.19 13.37
N ASP A 282 -12.19 22.95 12.88
CA ASP A 282 -12.61 21.80 13.67
C ASP A 282 -11.46 21.10 14.39
N CYS A 283 -10.21 21.50 14.14
CA CYS A 283 -9.05 20.98 14.86
C CYS A 283 -9.06 21.48 16.32
N LEU A 284 -8.87 20.59 17.29
CA LEU A 284 -8.85 20.91 18.71
C LEU A 284 -7.44 21.13 19.27
N SER A 285 -6.41 20.82 18.49
CA SER A 285 -5.00 20.93 18.86
C SER A 285 -4.14 21.08 17.59
N THR A 286 -2.87 21.42 17.79
CA THR A 286 -1.86 21.30 16.73
C THR A 286 -1.66 19.84 16.34
N PRO A 287 -1.59 19.51 15.04
CA PRO A 287 -1.34 18.14 14.58
C PRO A 287 0.02 17.60 15.02
N CYS A 288 0.14 16.28 15.17
CA CYS A 288 1.43 15.62 15.34
C CYS A 288 1.68 14.56 14.25
N ASN A 289 2.94 14.36 13.87
CA ASN A 289 3.34 13.26 13.02
C ASN A 289 3.41 11.98 13.87
N VAL A 290 2.62 10.98 13.49
CA VAL A 290 2.56 9.69 14.20
C VAL A 290 3.42 8.63 13.51
N ILE A 291 3.68 8.78 12.22
CA ILE A 291 4.57 7.91 11.43
C ILE A 291 5.43 8.79 10.54
N SER A 292 6.70 8.42 10.41
CA SER A 292 7.63 8.98 9.43
C SER A 292 8.37 7.84 8.74
N LEU A 293 8.38 7.85 7.42
CA LEU A 293 8.99 6.83 6.57
C LEU A 293 10.11 7.48 5.75
N ASP A 294 11.31 6.96 5.85
CA ASP A 294 12.41 7.27 4.94
C ASP A 294 12.47 6.18 3.86
N MET A 295 12.13 6.52 2.63
CA MET A 295 12.02 5.57 1.53
C MET A 295 13.36 4.98 1.08
N HIS A 296 14.49 5.52 1.53
CA HIS A 296 15.81 4.98 1.24
C HIS A 296 16.22 3.86 2.22
N THR A 297 15.78 3.97 3.49
CA THR A 297 16.21 3.07 4.57
C THR A 297 15.14 2.12 5.06
N LEU A 298 13.86 2.46 4.85
CA LEU A 298 12.73 1.61 5.22
C LEU A 298 12.84 0.23 4.57
N SER A 299 12.68 -0.83 5.35
CA SER A 299 12.61 -2.21 4.85
C SER A 299 11.18 -2.75 4.85
N VAL A 300 10.92 -3.80 4.07
CA VAL A 300 9.62 -4.48 4.07
C VAL A 300 9.29 -5.01 5.47
N SER A 301 10.27 -5.51 6.21
CA SER A 301 10.08 -6.02 7.58
C SER A 301 9.73 -4.91 8.60
N ASP A 302 10.06 -3.66 8.33
CA ASP A 302 9.68 -2.54 9.19
C ASP A 302 8.20 -2.21 9.05
N LEU A 303 7.60 -2.48 7.88
CA LEU A 303 6.16 -2.25 7.64
C LEU A 303 5.27 -3.07 8.58
N GLU A 304 5.71 -4.27 8.98
CA GLU A 304 4.96 -5.14 9.90
C GLU A 304 4.91 -4.58 11.33
N LYS A 305 5.80 -3.64 11.67
CA LYS A 305 6.00 -3.11 13.02
C LYS A 305 5.79 -1.61 13.12
N LEU A 306 5.19 -1.01 12.10
CA LEU A 306 4.89 0.40 12.14
C LEU A 306 3.95 0.72 13.30
N SER A 307 4.40 1.59 14.19
CA SER A 307 3.62 2.10 15.31
C SER A 307 3.91 3.56 15.53
N GLY A 308 2.95 4.29 16.07
CA GLY A 308 3.11 5.70 16.39
C GLY A 308 2.45 6.02 17.73
N GLU A 309 3.15 6.80 18.54
CA GLU A 309 2.60 7.36 19.76
C GLU A 309 2.13 8.78 19.50
N PHE A 310 1.03 9.16 20.12
CA PHE A 310 0.56 10.52 20.06
C PHE A 310 0.13 11.05 21.42
N ARG A 311 0.36 12.32 21.63
CA ARG A 311 -0.11 13.08 22.78
C ARG A 311 -0.44 14.49 22.35
N PHE A 312 -1.66 14.91 22.62
CA PHE A 312 -2.14 16.26 22.33
C PHE A 312 -2.43 17.01 23.61
N THR A 313 -2.10 18.29 23.62
CA THR A 313 -2.70 19.24 24.56
C THR A 313 -3.80 19.97 23.82
N ILE A 314 -5.01 19.93 24.33
CA ILE A 314 -6.15 20.61 23.73
C ILE A 314 -5.91 22.13 23.80
N GLU A 315 -5.95 22.78 22.66
CA GLU A 315 -5.71 24.22 22.51
C GLU A 315 -7.02 25.02 22.46
N ARG A 316 -8.13 24.31 22.24
CA ARG A 316 -9.46 24.91 22.15
C ARG A 316 -10.52 23.99 22.75
N SER A 317 -11.28 24.51 23.74
CA SER A 317 -12.40 23.78 24.32
C SER A 317 -13.45 23.45 23.27
N GLY A 318 -14.03 22.24 23.33
CA GLY A 318 -15.01 21.77 22.37
C GLY A 318 -15.45 20.35 22.62
N THR A 319 -15.98 19.74 21.59
CA THR A 319 -16.40 18.32 21.62
C THR A 319 -15.47 17.49 20.75
N LEU A 320 -14.72 16.59 21.35
CA LEU A 320 -13.89 15.62 20.65
C LEU A 320 -14.79 14.51 20.12
N HIS A 321 -14.95 14.43 18.79
CA HIS A 321 -15.70 13.37 18.13
C HIS A 321 -14.78 12.26 17.62
N GLY A 322 -13.52 12.56 17.38
CA GLY A 322 -12.57 11.62 16.82
C GLY A 322 -11.23 12.25 16.50
N PHE A 323 -10.50 11.53 15.67
CA PHE A 323 -9.21 11.96 15.16
C PHE A 323 -9.23 11.96 13.64
N THR A 324 -8.63 12.96 13.04
CA THR A 324 -8.45 12.99 11.58
C THR A 324 -6.99 12.86 11.23
N ALA A 325 -6.71 11.98 10.27
CA ALA A 325 -5.36 11.73 9.75
C ALA A 325 -5.24 12.15 8.29
N TRP A 326 -4.03 12.59 7.92
CA TRP A 326 -3.60 12.86 6.54
C TRP A 326 -2.11 12.64 6.41
N PHE A 327 -1.62 12.64 5.18
CA PHE A 327 -0.20 12.46 4.94
C PHE A 327 0.45 13.62 4.21
N SER A 328 1.77 13.71 4.38
CA SER A 328 2.66 14.51 3.54
C SER A 328 3.74 13.62 2.94
N THR A 329 4.12 13.90 1.70
CA THR A 329 5.28 13.29 1.06
C THR A 329 6.28 14.33 0.63
N PHE A 330 7.57 14.01 0.75
CA PHE A 330 8.65 14.93 0.49
C PHE A 330 9.55 14.41 -0.63
N PHE A 331 9.91 15.30 -1.53
CA PHE A 331 10.73 15.00 -2.71
C PHE A 331 12.05 15.77 -2.59
N HIS A 332 13.11 15.06 -2.22
CA HIS A 332 14.41 15.66 -2.09
C HIS A 332 15.00 15.99 -3.47
N SER A 333 15.73 17.10 -3.55
CA SER A 333 16.45 17.48 -4.75
C SER A 333 17.56 16.49 -5.08
N LEU A 334 17.83 16.27 -6.38
CA LEU A 334 19.00 15.57 -6.85
C LEU A 334 20.29 16.38 -6.70
N ASP A 335 20.17 17.70 -6.61
CA ASP A 335 21.30 18.61 -6.40
C ASP A 335 21.57 18.80 -4.90
N GLU A 336 22.83 18.71 -4.48
CA GLU A 336 23.22 18.96 -3.10
C GLU A 336 22.82 20.40 -2.67
N GLY A 337 22.06 20.47 -1.58
CA GLY A 337 21.55 21.75 -1.05
C GLY A 337 20.34 22.33 -1.80
N GLY A 338 19.78 21.59 -2.77
CA GLY A 338 18.51 21.93 -3.41
C GLY A 338 17.34 21.86 -2.42
N SER A 339 16.29 22.65 -2.65
CA SER A 339 15.08 22.63 -1.81
C SER A 339 14.24 21.38 -2.09
N SER A 340 13.70 20.80 -1.02
CA SER A 340 12.69 19.74 -1.13
C SER A 340 11.33 20.31 -1.48
N LEU A 341 10.54 19.58 -2.25
CA LEU A 341 9.13 19.85 -2.49
C LEU A 341 8.27 18.95 -1.59
N GLU A 342 7.08 19.43 -1.24
CA GLU A 342 6.13 18.70 -0.42
C GLU A 342 4.79 18.58 -1.16
N LEU A 343 4.19 17.39 -1.08
CA LEU A 343 2.78 17.16 -1.35
C LEU A 343 2.10 16.92 -0.01
N ASN A 344 1.22 17.84 0.40
CA ASN A 344 0.52 17.81 1.67
C ASN A 344 -0.97 17.63 1.43
N THR A 345 -1.58 16.61 2.05
CA THR A 345 -3.02 16.32 1.92
C THR A 345 -3.84 16.79 3.14
N GLY A 346 -3.26 17.63 3.99
CA GLY A 346 -3.88 18.16 5.21
C GLY A 346 -4.92 19.25 4.96
N PRO A 347 -5.65 19.64 6.01
CA PRO A 347 -6.80 20.54 5.89
C PRO A 347 -6.44 21.98 5.52
N HIS A 348 -5.18 22.40 5.74
CA HIS A 348 -4.69 23.74 5.37
C HIS A 348 -4.12 23.80 3.95
N ALA A 349 -3.95 22.66 3.27
CA ALA A 349 -3.44 22.59 1.91
C ALA A 349 -4.59 22.63 0.88
N GLU A 350 -4.25 22.82 -0.39
CA GLU A 350 -5.21 22.64 -1.48
C GLU A 350 -5.74 21.19 -1.48
N SER A 351 -7.07 21.02 -1.59
CA SER A 351 -7.71 19.70 -1.47
C SER A 351 -7.24 18.76 -2.58
N THR A 352 -6.89 17.55 -2.18
CA THR A 352 -6.53 16.43 -3.06
C THR A 352 -7.65 15.40 -3.14
N HIS A 353 -7.56 14.45 -4.06
CA HIS A 353 -8.52 13.35 -4.17
C HIS A 353 -8.51 12.43 -2.94
N TRP A 354 -7.38 12.29 -2.22
CA TRP A 354 -7.30 11.54 -0.96
C TRP A 354 -8.11 12.16 0.16
N LYS A 355 -8.25 13.51 0.18
CA LYS A 355 -8.83 14.22 1.31
C LYS A 355 -8.16 13.80 2.62
N GLN A 356 -8.93 13.64 3.70
CA GLN A 356 -8.44 13.14 4.98
C GLN A 356 -9.23 11.91 5.41
N THR A 357 -8.75 11.22 6.45
CA THR A 357 -9.38 10.03 7.02
C THR A 357 -9.82 10.32 8.45
N LEU A 358 -11.11 10.19 8.72
CA LEU A 358 -11.70 10.42 10.04
C LEU A 358 -11.92 9.08 10.77
N PHE A 359 -11.39 9.00 11.98
CA PHE A 359 -11.61 7.93 12.95
C PHE A 359 -12.53 8.43 14.04
N MET A 360 -13.79 7.99 14.04
CA MET A 360 -14.78 8.39 15.04
C MET A 360 -14.58 7.63 16.36
N LEU A 361 -14.80 8.31 17.47
CA LEU A 361 -14.95 7.68 18.78
C LEU A 361 -16.35 7.09 18.93
N ASP A 362 -16.50 6.13 19.82
CA ASP A 362 -17.80 5.52 20.15
C ASP A 362 -18.81 6.55 20.68
N GLY A 363 -18.33 7.61 21.31
CA GLY A 363 -19.16 8.71 21.77
C GLY A 363 -18.35 10.01 21.88
N PRO A 364 -18.99 11.16 21.68
CA PRO A 364 -18.31 12.44 21.77
C PRO A 364 -17.91 12.75 23.23
N ILE A 365 -16.76 13.38 23.41
CA ILE A 365 -16.16 13.73 24.69
C ILE A 365 -16.01 15.25 24.77
N GLY A 366 -16.58 15.86 25.82
CA GLY A 366 -16.30 17.27 26.10
C GLY A 366 -14.84 17.46 26.56
N VAL A 367 -14.12 18.36 25.95
CA VAL A 367 -12.72 18.68 26.28
C VAL A 367 -12.55 20.16 26.50
N GLU A 368 -11.66 20.54 27.43
CA GLU A 368 -11.32 21.92 27.75
C GLU A 368 -9.88 22.23 27.34
N GLU A 369 -9.59 23.51 27.10
CA GLU A 369 -8.23 23.99 26.83
C GLU A 369 -7.30 23.58 27.98
N GLY A 370 -6.15 22.98 27.64
CA GLY A 370 -5.18 22.43 28.59
C GLY A 370 -5.35 20.95 28.89
N ASP A 371 -6.49 20.31 28.52
CA ASP A 371 -6.66 18.87 28.66
C ASP A 371 -5.62 18.10 27.80
N CYS A 372 -5.23 16.93 28.31
CA CYS A 372 -4.31 16.05 27.60
C CYS A 372 -5.08 14.85 27.04
N VAL A 373 -4.93 14.63 25.73
CA VAL A 373 -5.49 13.47 25.01
C VAL A 373 -4.34 12.69 24.41
N GLY A 374 -4.25 11.39 24.71
CA GLY A 374 -3.19 10.56 24.17
C GLY A 374 -3.42 9.08 24.44
N GLY A 375 -2.68 8.23 23.76
CA GLY A 375 -2.66 6.80 24.02
C GLY A 375 -1.55 6.46 25.01
N GLU A 376 -1.87 5.67 26.07
CA GLU A 376 -0.85 5.13 26.97
C GLU A 376 0.00 4.06 26.30
N GLN A 377 1.27 4.00 26.73
CA GLN A 377 2.41 3.21 26.25
C GLN A 377 2.23 1.68 26.06
N LYS A 378 1.07 1.11 26.20
CA LYS A 378 0.89 -0.36 26.17
C LYS A 378 -0.01 -0.89 25.07
N GLN A 379 -0.61 -0.05 24.27
CA GLN A 379 -1.35 -0.49 23.10
C GLN A 379 -0.79 0.24 21.89
N HIS A 380 -0.06 -0.51 21.09
CA HIS A 380 0.33 -0.07 19.76
C HIS A 380 -0.94 0.33 19.04
N VAL A 381 -1.08 1.62 18.70
CA VAL A 381 -2.06 2.01 17.68
C VAL A 381 -1.48 1.47 16.39
N CYS A 382 -1.73 0.19 16.19
CA CYS A 382 -1.31 -0.45 14.96
C CYS A 382 -2.19 0.12 13.86
N LEU A 383 -1.61 0.92 12.96
CA LEU A 383 -2.27 1.33 11.72
C LEU A 383 -2.68 0.11 10.88
N SER A 384 -2.12 -1.07 11.15
CA SER A 384 -2.63 -2.34 10.65
C SER A 384 -4.12 -2.56 10.93
N VAL A 385 -4.72 -1.88 11.90
CA VAL A 385 -6.18 -1.90 12.11
C VAL A 385 -6.93 -1.31 10.92
N CYS A 386 -6.40 -0.26 10.29
CA CYS A 386 -7.02 0.30 9.08
C CYS A 386 -6.93 -0.67 7.90
N PHE A 387 -5.84 -1.43 7.79
CA PHE A 387 -5.63 -2.44 6.74
C PHE A 387 -6.40 -3.74 7.05
N TRP A 388 -6.37 -4.15 8.30
CA TRP A 388 -6.96 -5.41 8.76
C TRP A 388 -8.49 -5.46 8.65
N ASN A 389 -9.17 -4.37 8.98
CA ASN A 389 -10.63 -4.33 8.86
C ASN A 389 -11.10 -4.37 7.40
N PHE A 390 -10.32 -3.86 6.44
CA PHE A 390 -10.71 -3.89 5.05
C PHE A 390 -10.49 -5.28 4.41
N THR A 391 -9.39 -5.94 4.71
CA THR A 391 -9.14 -7.33 4.27
C THR A 391 -10.13 -8.30 4.92
N ASN A 392 -10.50 -8.11 6.18
CA ASN A 392 -11.54 -8.92 6.85
C ASN A 392 -12.94 -8.63 6.31
N GLU A 393 -13.26 -7.42 5.86
CA GLU A 393 -14.56 -7.15 5.24
C GLU A 393 -14.74 -7.90 3.92
N LEU A 394 -13.67 -8.03 3.13
CA LEU A 394 -13.66 -8.88 1.94
C LEU A 394 -13.76 -10.37 2.32
N ALA A 395 -13.08 -10.81 3.37
CA ALA A 395 -13.13 -12.18 3.88
C ALA A 395 -14.50 -12.53 4.51
N GLU A 396 -15.10 -11.63 5.28
CA GLU A 396 -16.44 -11.82 5.87
C GLU A 396 -17.55 -11.86 4.82
N LYS A 397 -17.47 -11.04 3.77
CA LYS A 397 -18.41 -11.11 2.64
C LYS A 397 -18.34 -12.45 1.91
N GLN A 398 -17.23 -13.19 2.05
CA GLN A 398 -17.03 -14.53 1.47
C GLN A 398 -17.32 -15.66 2.45
N GLY A 399 -17.75 -15.39 3.68
CA GLY A 399 -18.10 -16.43 4.68
C GLY A 399 -16.90 -17.19 5.23
N ARG A 400 -15.69 -16.63 5.17
CA ARG A 400 -14.45 -17.24 5.68
C ARG A 400 -14.02 -16.54 6.97
N THR A 401 -14.10 -17.25 8.09
CA THR A 401 -13.53 -16.80 9.37
C THR A 401 -12.05 -17.20 9.41
N CYS A 402 -11.17 -16.20 9.50
CA CYS A 402 -9.76 -16.43 9.81
C CYS A 402 -9.63 -17.07 11.20
N ARG A 403 -9.13 -18.31 11.29
CA ARG A 403 -9.08 -19.10 12.53
C ARG A 403 -8.02 -18.64 13.55
N ASN A 404 -7.18 -17.68 13.22
CA ASN A 404 -6.09 -17.19 14.08
C ASN A 404 -6.22 -15.73 14.52
N CYS A 405 -7.29 -15.08 14.19
CA CYS A 405 -7.52 -13.70 14.56
C CYS A 405 -8.45 -13.65 15.75
N ASN A 406 -7.88 -13.53 16.95
CA ASN A 406 -8.62 -13.03 18.09
C ASN A 406 -9.01 -11.58 17.77
N THR A 407 -10.24 -11.37 17.34
CA THR A 407 -10.87 -10.06 17.32
C THR A 407 -10.81 -9.50 18.74
N ILE A 408 -9.83 -8.64 18.99
CA ILE A 408 -9.88 -7.77 20.16
C ILE A 408 -10.83 -6.66 19.76
N PRO A 409 -12.01 -6.57 20.37
CA PRO A 409 -12.87 -5.41 20.17
C PRO A 409 -12.05 -4.20 20.63
N LEU A 410 -11.84 -3.23 19.73
CA LEU A 410 -11.27 -1.94 20.06
C LEU A 410 -12.26 -1.16 20.91
N THR A 411 -12.39 -1.54 22.17
CA THR A 411 -12.90 -0.66 23.20
C THR A 411 -11.76 0.29 23.56
N TYR A 412 -11.72 1.43 22.89
CA TYR A 412 -10.87 2.55 23.30
C TYR A 412 -11.43 3.11 24.61
N THR A 413 -10.95 2.62 25.73
CA THR A 413 -11.01 3.36 26.96
C THR A 413 -9.84 4.33 26.92
N VAL A 414 -10.11 5.58 26.54
CA VAL A 414 -9.20 6.70 26.81
C VAL A 414 -9.32 6.99 28.31
N PRO A 415 -8.32 6.69 29.13
CA PRO A 415 -8.34 7.17 30.51
C PRO A 415 -8.07 8.68 30.44
N LEU A 416 -9.11 9.48 30.63
CA LEU A 416 -8.95 10.91 30.91
C LEU A 416 -8.27 11.03 32.28
N THR A 417 -6.96 11.14 32.29
CA THR A 417 -6.26 11.59 33.50
C THR A 417 -6.33 13.12 33.52
N THR A 418 -7.41 13.66 34.05
CA THR A 418 -7.41 15.04 34.54
C THR A 418 -6.52 15.06 35.78
N THR A 419 -5.27 15.38 35.63
CA THR A 419 -4.43 15.82 36.75
C THR A 419 -4.44 17.34 36.76
N PRO A 420 -5.08 17.99 37.74
CA PRO A 420 -4.88 19.42 37.90
C PRO A 420 -3.41 19.67 38.26
N GLN A 421 -2.73 20.48 37.49
CA GLN A 421 -1.47 21.07 37.96
C GLN A 421 -1.79 21.84 39.23
N LYS A 422 -1.28 21.37 40.36
CA LYS A 422 -1.19 22.18 41.57
C LYS A 422 0.01 23.12 41.42
N ASP A 423 -0.29 24.39 41.63
CA ASP A 423 0.67 25.51 41.84
C ASP A 423 1.85 25.18 42.78
#